data_85a1075ebf36b2ca9e85228cbb35d9ab
#
_entry.id   85a1075ebf36b2ca9e85228cbb35d9ab
#
_cell.length_a   1.000
_cell.length_b   1.000
_cell.length_c   1.000
_cell.angle_alpha   90.00
_cell.angle_beta   90.00
_cell.angle_gamma   90.00
#
_symmetry.space_group_name_H-M   'P 1'
#
loop_
_entity.id
_entity.type
_entity.pdbx_description
1 polymer ?
#
loop_
_entity_poly.entity_id
_entity_poly.type
_entity_poly.pdbx_seq_one_letter_code
_entity_poly.pdbx_strand_id
1 'polypeptide(L)'
;WQALYGSDQAMTGGNAECKRRTVTVGDMEKRIDFVLLWVDGNDPEWQKRKQAYSPDKGQDNSANRYREWENLKYWFRGVEKFAPWVGTIHFVTCGQCPEWLNTEHPKLHMVDHTDFIPADCLPTFSSRAIDLNLHRIEELSEYFVYFNDDMFLTDAVKPEDFFRDGLPCDIWNERPICFASDRGAFDHTQVNNFHLIDRHFARKQVLKQNRRKIVTLKYGALGAYNLIASGLPFQHFFGLYGHHLPMGYLKKHWREVWEAEPEVMNETVHHKFRSMTDVNQFVFRYWALMKGEFAPLNMNRIGKNFSVGEDNQALYQAIEQQKYKTICINDTCTQEQYEKAKPEVIRAFEQILPEKSQFEK
;
A
#
# COMPACT_ATOMS: atom_id res chain seq x y z
N TRP A 1 -39.23 36.42 -2.25
CA TRP A 1 -39.27 37.84 -2.58
C TRP A 1 -37.96 38.24 -3.23
N GLN A 2 -37.88 38.28 -4.56
CA GLN A 2 -38.05 39.38 -5.54
C GLN A 2 -37.28 40.60 -5.07
N ALA A 3 -36.28 40.98 -5.76
CA ALA A 3 -35.94 41.51 -7.10
C ALA A 3 -35.46 42.95 -6.94
N LEU A 4 -34.45 43.36 -7.63
CA LEU A 4 -34.44 44.34 -8.73
C LEU A 4 -33.06 44.93 -9.01
N TYR A 5 -32.58 44.73 -10.22
CA TYR A 5 -32.03 45.60 -11.26
C TYR A 5 -30.98 46.67 -10.97
N GLY A 6 -29.96 46.69 -11.86
CA GLY A 6 -29.25 47.87 -12.29
C GLY A 6 -27.88 47.65 -12.94
N SER A 7 -27.88 47.50 -14.22
CA SER A 7 -27.09 47.87 -15.42
C SER A 7 -25.62 48.32 -15.31
N ASP A 8 -24.82 47.73 -16.19
CA ASP A 8 -23.79 48.20 -17.13
C ASP A 8 -22.74 49.26 -16.74
N GLN A 9 -21.47 48.87 -16.85
CA GLN A 9 -20.59 49.41 -17.89
C GLN A 9 -19.24 48.66 -17.94
N ALA A 10 -18.79 48.36 -19.15
CA ALA A 10 -17.55 47.71 -19.53
C ALA A 10 -16.31 48.55 -19.25
N MET A 11 -15.21 47.91 -18.80
CA MET A 11 -13.86 48.36 -19.14
C MET A 11 -12.93 47.13 -19.31
N THR A 12 -12.28 47.11 -20.44
CA THR A 12 -11.31 46.17 -20.95
C THR A 12 -10.03 46.16 -20.16
N GLY A 13 -9.57 45.00 -19.75
CA GLY A 13 -8.23 44.81 -19.20
C GLY A 13 -7.94 43.31 -19.13
N GLY A 14 -7.11 42.80 -20.05
CA GLY A 14 -6.77 41.38 -20.13
C GLY A 14 -5.98 40.91 -18.91
N ASN A 15 -6.53 40.02 -18.17
CA ASN A 15 -5.83 39.16 -17.22
C ASN A 15 -6.10 37.72 -17.60
N ALA A 16 -5.03 36.98 -17.81
CA ALA A 16 -5.08 35.53 -17.98
C ALA A 16 -5.65 34.92 -16.70
N GLU A 17 -6.95 34.66 -16.67
CA GLU A 17 -7.60 33.87 -15.62
C GLU A 17 -7.07 32.43 -15.70
N CYS A 18 -6.26 32.08 -14.73
CA CYS A 18 -6.01 30.70 -14.36
C CYS A 18 -7.37 30.08 -13.99
N LYS A 19 -8.01 29.40 -14.96
CA LYS A 19 -9.25 28.69 -14.74
C LYS A 19 -8.99 27.61 -13.69
N ARG A 20 -9.29 27.90 -12.43
CA ARG A 20 -9.47 26.87 -11.42
C ARG A 20 -10.58 25.94 -11.93
N ARG A 21 -10.19 24.74 -12.33
CA ARG A 21 -11.14 23.69 -12.67
C ARG A 21 -11.96 23.44 -11.41
N THR A 22 -13.23 23.80 -11.43
CA THR A 22 -14.16 23.42 -10.37
C THR A 22 -14.31 21.91 -10.43
N VAL A 23 -13.66 21.20 -9.49
CA VAL A 23 -13.81 19.75 -9.35
C VAL A 23 -15.23 19.51 -8.90
N THR A 24 -16.03 18.82 -9.71
CA THR A 24 -17.39 18.46 -9.34
C THR A 24 -17.39 17.35 -8.29
N VAL A 25 -18.44 17.24 -7.47
CA VAL A 25 -18.59 16.18 -6.46
C VAL A 25 -18.40 14.78 -7.09
N GLY A 26 -18.86 14.57 -8.33
CA GLY A 26 -18.66 13.31 -9.07
C GLY A 26 -17.21 13.04 -9.51
N ASP A 27 -16.36 14.09 -9.65
CA ASP A 27 -14.94 13.95 -9.96
C ASP A 27 -14.14 13.62 -8.69
N MET A 28 -14.56 14.10 -7.52
CA MET A 28 -13.97 13.75 -6.23
C MET A 28 -14.23 12.28 -5.85
N GLU A 29 -15.39 11.72 -6.21
CA GLU A 29 -15.73 10.31 -5.96
C GLU A 29 -14.86 9.32 -6.75
N LYS A 30 -14.14 9.75 -7.79
CA LYS A 30 -13.29 8.89 -8.63
C LYS A 30 -11.80 9.19 -8.52
N ARG A 31 -11.42 10.12 -7.64
CA ARG A 31 -10.00 10.40 -7.41
C ARG A 31 -9.33 9.19 -6.76
N ILE A 32 -8.21 8.77 -7.32
CA ILE A 32 -7.37 7.70 -6.77
C ILE A 32 -6.11 8.36 -6.21
N ASP A 33 -5.91 8.23 -4.91
CA ASP A 33 -4.73 8.73 -4.22
C ASP A 33 -3.71 7.62 -4.02
N PHE A 34 -2.45 8.01 -3.83
CA PHE A 34 -1.40 7.09 -3.39
C PHE A 34 -1.05 7.38 -1.93
N VAL A 35 -0.84 6.32 -1.17
CA VAL A 35 -0.34 6.40 0.22
C VAL A 35 1.00 5.70 0.26
N LEU A 36 2.03 6.42 0.66
CA LEU A 36 3.38 5.90 0.84
C LEU A 36 3.77 6.01 2.31
N LEU A 37 4.09 4.90 2.95
CA LEU A 37 4.70 4.89 4.28
C LEU A 37 6.21 4.91 4.17
N TRP A 38 6.86 5.77 4.95
CA TRP A 38 8.32 5.86 4.96
C TRP A 38 8.87 6.25 6.32
N VAL A 39 10.06 5.74 6.62
CA VAL A 39 10.85 6.10 7.80
C VAL A 39 12.34 6.10 7.44
N ASP A 40 13.05 7.14 7.84
CA ASP A 40 14.52 7.11 7.86
C ASP A 40 15.00 6.44 9.14
N GLY A 41 15.40 5.19 9.01
CA GLY A 41 15.95 4.42 10.13
C GLY A 41 17.35 4.87 10.57
N ASN A 42 18.03 5.72 9.78
CA ASN A 42 19.34 6.30 10.10
C ASN A 42 19.24 7.61 10.89
N ASP A 43 18.05 8.21 11.00
CA ASP A 43 17.82 9.43 11.77
C ASP A 43 18.15 9.22 13.26
N PRO A 44 19.16 9.94 13.81
CA PRO A 44 19.59 9.74 15.20
C PRO A 44 18.51 10.07 16.23
N GLU A 45 17.67 11.06 15.97
CA GLU A 45 16.57 11.45 16.88
C GLU A 45 15.46 10.40 16.86
N TRP A 46 15.17 9.83 15.71
CA TRP A 46 14.24 8.70 15.61
C TRP A 46 14.78 7.47 16.32
N GLN A 47 16.07 7.12 16.12
CA GLN A 47 16.71 6.01 16.80
C GLN A 47 16.70 6.17 18.33
N LYS A 48 16.96 7.38 18.82
CA LYS A 48 16.89 7.71 20.26
C LYS A 48 15.48 7.53 20.82
N ARG A 49 14.46 8.02 20.09
CA ARG A 49 13.05 7.80 20.46
C ARG A 49 12.71 6.32 20.48
N LYS A 50 13.11 5.56 19.46
CA LYS A 50 12.88 4.11 19.38
C LYS A 50 13.53 3.36 20.54
N GLN A 51 14.78 3.71 20.92
CA GLN A 51 15.50 3.08 22.01
C GLN A 51 14.86 3.32 23.38
N ALA A 52 14.15 4.45 23.56
CA ALA A 52 13.44 4.73 24.80
C ALA A 52 12.26 3.77 25.05
N TYR A 53 11.79 3.08 23.99
CA TYR A 53 10.75 2.08 24.04
C TYR A 53 11.35 0.71 23.69
N SER A 54 11.96 0.03 24.68
CA SER A 54 12.49 -1.32 24.45
C SER A 54 11.36 -2.28 24.11
N PRO A 55 11.50 -3.09 23.04
CA PRO A 55 10.46 -4.06 22.68
C PRO A 55 10.34 -5.15 23.75
N ASP A 56 9.12 -5.55 24.04
CA ASP A 56 8.83 -6.70 24.88
C ASP A 56 9.33 -8.01 24.25
N LYS A 57 9.47 -9.06 25.07
CA LYS A 57 9.86 -10.38 24.56
C LYS A 57 8.86 -10.85 23.49
N GLY A 58 9.39 -11.24 22.33
CA GLY A 58 8.59 -11.70 21.18
C GLY A 58 8.15 -10.62 20.20
N GLN A 59 8.48 -9.34 20.44
CA GLN A 59 8.30 -8.26 19.47
C GLN A 59 9.47 -8.21 18.48
N ASP A 60 9.14 -7.92 17.20
CA ASP A 60 10.13 -7.84 16.12
C ASP A 60 10.68 -6.41 15.96
N ASN A 61 11.98 -6.26 16.22
CA ASN A 61 12.74 -5.03 16.09
C ASN A 61 14.01 -5.22 15.24
N SER A 62 13.95 -6.09 14.23
CA SER A 62 15.11 -6.40 13.38
C SER A 62 15.55 -5.18 12.55
N ALA A 63 16.87 -5.01 12.42
CA ALA A 63 17.49 -3.81 11.81
C ALA A 63 17.11 -3.62 10.33
N ASN A 64 16.97 -4.71 9.57
CA ASN A 64 16.62 -4.67 8.16
C ASN A 64 15.24 -4.03 7.85
N ARG A 65 14.37 -3.91 8.87
CA ARG A 65 13.05 -3.28 8.70
C ARG A 65 13.08 -1.76 8.59
N TYR A 66 14.20 -1.16 8.92
CA TYR A 66 14.37 0.30 8.96
C TYR A 66 15.60 0.74 8.15
N ARG A 67 16.13 -0.15 7.30
CA ARG A 67 17.32 0.11 6.52
C ARG A 67 17.02 1.00 5.34
N GLU A 68 17.77 2.10 5.20
CA GLU A 68 17.58 3.09 4.14
C GLU A 68 18.32 2.69 2.85
N TRP A 69 17.58 2.48 1.77
CA TRP A 69 18.12 2.11 0.46
C TRP A 69 18.52 3.31 -0.41
N GLU A 70 18.23 4.55 0.02
CA GLU A 70 18.45 5.79 -0.75
C GLU A 70 17.77 5.78 -2.14
N ASN A 71 16.72 5.02 -2.27
CA ASN A 71 15.98 4.85 -3.52
C ASN A 71 14.63 5.56 -3.54
N LEU A 72 14.24 6.23 -2.46
CA LEU A 72 12.97 6.93 -2.33
C LEU A 72 12.72 7.97 -3.45
N LYS A 73 13.76 8.68 -3.92
CA LYS A 73 13.62 9.63 -5.04
C LYS A 73 13.11 8.96 -6.32
N TYR A 74 13.48 7.71 -6.57
CA TYR A 74 13.00 6.95 -7.74
C TYR A 74 11.54 6.53 -7.60
N TRP A 75 11.04 6.42 -6.38
CA TRP A 75 9.61 6.25 -6.16
C TRP A 75 8.83 7.46 -6.70
N PHE A 76 9.23 8.67 -6.34
CA PHE A 76 8.60 9.90 -6.81
C PHE A 76 8.78 10.12 -8.31
N ARG A 77 9.97 9.87 -8.86
CA ARG A 77 10.22 9.90 -10.30
C ARG A 77 9.35 8.90 -11.05
N GLY A 78 9.20 7.70 -10.51
CA GLY A 78 8.34 6.65 -11.05
C GLY A 78 6.87 7.05 -11.04
N VAL A 79 6.37 7.63 -9.95
CA VAL A 79 4.98 8.11 -9.89
C VAL A 79 4.74 9.22 -10.91
N GLU A 80 5.61 10.22 -10.99
CA GLU A 80 5.47 11.30 -11.98
C GLU A 80 5.44 10.77 -13.42
N LYS A 81 6.38 9.87 -13.75
CA LYS A 81 6.53 9.33 -15.10
C LYS A 81 5.47 8.31 -15.48
N PHE A 82 5.15 7.38 -14.58
CA PHE A 82 4.35 6.18 -14.87
C PHE A 82 2.91 6.24 -14.38
N ALA A 83 2.59 7.17 -13.47
CA ALA A 83 1.25 7.38 -12.92
C ALA A 83 0.84 8.87 -12.88
N PRO A 84 0.96 9.65 -13.99
CA PRO A 84 0.67 11.10 -13.98
C PRO A 84 -0.80 11.42 -13.62
N TRP A 85 -1.68 10.43 -13.68
CA TRP A 85 -3.09 10.52 -13.35
C TRP A 85 -3.40 10.49 -11.85
N VAL A 86 -2.41 10.18 -10.98
CA VAL A 86 -2.62 10.13 -9.52
C VAL A 86 -3.19 11.45 -9.00
N GLY A 87 -4.12 11.35 -8.06
CA GLY A 87 -4.70 12.51 -7.37
C GLY A 87 -3.69 13.12 -6.41
N THR A 88 -3.77 12.76 -5.15
CA THR A 88 -2.85 13.20 -4.10
C THR A 88 -1.93 12.05 -3.69
N ILE A 89 -0.68 12.36 -3.39
CA ILE A 89 0.27 11.46 -2.74
C ILE A 89 0.30 11.82 -1.26
N HIS A 90 -0.20 10.94 -0.42
CA HIS A 90 -0.11 11.06 1.03
C HIS A 90 1.20 10.40 1.48
N PHE A 91 2.19 11.22 1.79
CA PHE A 91 3.49 10.75 2.26
C PHE A 91 3.50 10.71 3.79
N VAL A 92 3.36 9.51 4.33
CA VAL A 92 3.16 9.26 5.75
C VAL A 92 4.49 9.02 6.44
N THR A 93 4.82 9.85 7.41
CA THR A 93 6.07 9.78 8.19
C THR A 93 5.82 10.04 9.66
N CYS A 94 6.87 9.91 10.48
CA CYS A 94 6.83 10.27 11.91
C CYS A 94 7.50 11.63 12.18
N GLY A 95 7.20 12.63 11.36
CA GLY A 95 7.78 13.97 11.43
C GLY A 95 9.10 14.10 10.65
N GLN A 96 9.47 13.08 9.88
CA GLN A 96 10.67 13.10 9.04
C GLN A 96 10.33 13.62 7.64
N CYS A 97 11.29 14.34 7.04
CA CYS A 97 11.17 14.83 5.66
C CYS A 97 12.54 14.80 4.99
N PRO A 98 12.68 14.12 3.83
CA PRO A 98 13.94 14.16 3.07
C PRO A 98 14.29 15.58 2.65
N GLU A 99 15.55 16.00 2.80
CA GLU A 99 15.99 17.37 2.46
C GLU A 99 15.74 17.75 1.01
N TRP A 100 15.86 16.78 0.10
CA TRP A 100 15.67 16.97 -1.34
C TRP A 100 14.19 17.04 -1.76
N LEU A 101 13.24 16.70 -0.88
CA LEU A 101 11.82 16.64 -1.22
C LEU A 101 11.20 18.05 -1.31
N ASN A 102 10.53 18.32 -2.41
CA ASN A 102 9.74 19.53 -2.62
C ASN A 102 8.35 19.38 -1.99
N THR A 103 8.20 19.83 -0.75
CA THR A 103 6.95 19.71 0.01
C THR A 103 5.83 20.64 -0.49
N GLU A 104 6.18 21.63 -1.35
CA GLU A 104 5.21 22.57 -1.94
C GLU A 104 4.56 22.02 -3.22
N HIS A 105 4.90 20.81 -3.64
CA HIS A 105 4.31 20.22 -4.84
C HIS A 105 2.80 19.99 -4.65
N PRO A 106 1.91 20.47 -5.57
CA PRO A 106 0.46 20.49 -5.35
C PRO A 106 -0.21 19.11 -5.24
N LYS A 107 0.47 18.05 -5.62
CA LYS A 107 0.00 16.66 -5.44
C LYS A 107 0.59 15.98 -4.21
N LEU A 108 1.48 16.64 -3.46
CA LEU A 108 2.11 16.05 -2.28
C LEU A 108 1.41 16.56 -1.01
N HIS A 109 0.95 15.63 -0.19
CA HIS A 109 0.42 15.89 1.14
C HIS A 109 1.31 15.17 2.16
N MET A 110 2.06 15.95 2.94
CA MET A 110 2.84 15.43 4.06
C MET A 110 1.89 15.06 5.20
N VAL A 111 1.96 13.85 5.70
CA VAL A 111 1.08 13.35 6.77
C VAL A 111 1.94 12.85 7.93
N ASP A 112 1.85 13.52 9.08
CA ASP A 112 2.48 13.04 10.31
C ASP A 112 1.61 12.00 10.99
N HIS A 113 2.23 11.08 11.73
CA HIS A 113 1.50 10.09 12.52
C HIS A 113 0.51 10.73 13.49
N THR A 114 0.82 11.92 14.02
CA THR A 114 -0.04 12.67 14.94
C THR A 114 -1.30 13.21 14.31
N ASP A 115 -1.36 13.31 12.96
CA ASP A 115 -2.52 13.85 12.26
C ASP A 115 -3.69 12.85 12.20
N PHE A 116 -3.41 11.55 12.34
CA PHE A 116 -4.43 10.52 12.12
C PHE A 116 -4.40 9.34 13.09
N ILE A 117 -3.30 9.13 13.82
CA ILE A 117 -3.19 8.06 14.81
C ILE A 117 -3.60 8.61 16.19
N PRO A 118 -4.49 7.93 16.94
CA PRO A 118 -4.85 8.35 18.30
C PRO A 118 -3.61 8.53 19.19
N ALA A 119 -3.62 9.58 20.01
CA ALA A 119 -2.45 9.99 20.80
C ALA A 119 -1.98 8.91 21.80
N ASP A 120 -2.86 8.09 22.32
CA ASP A 120 -2.56 6.96 23.21
C ASP A 120 -1.86 5.78 22.49
N CYS A 121 -1.98 5.72 21.16
CA CYS A 121 -1.27 4.76 20.33
C CYS A 121 0.14 5.22 19.96
N LEU A 122 0.50 6.49 20.20
CA LEU A 122 1.80 7.08 19.84
C LEU A 122 2.82 7.07 21.00
N PRO A 123 4.12 7.08 20.71
CA PRO A 123 4.70 6.81 19.40
C PRO A 123 4.53 5.34 19.01
N THR A 124 4.58 5.04 17.72
CA THR A 124 4.62 3.67 17.20
C THR A 124 5.82 3.48 16.27
N PHE A 125 6.39 2.27 16.31
CA PHE A 125 7.49 1.79 15.45
C PHE A 125 7.03 0.57 14.63
N SER A 126 5.72 0.34 14.59
CA SER A 126 5.07 -0.75 13.88
C SER A 126 4.27 -0.22 12.69
N SER A 127 4.66 -0.60 11.46
CA SER A 127 3.87 -0.28 10.27
C SER A 127 2.43 -0.78 10.37
N ARG A 128 2.17 -1.88 11.11
CA ARG A 128 0.83 -2.43 11.31
C ARG A 128 -0.10 -1.45 12.03
N ALA A 129 0.41 -0.80 13.09
CA ALA A 129 -0.34 0.24 13.79
C ALA A 129 -0.65 1.44 12.89
N ILE A 130 0.30 1.81 12.01
CA ILE A 130 0.13 2.88 11.03
C ILE A 130 -0.91 2.47 9.99
N ASP A 131 -0.75 1.30 9.37
CA ASP A 131 -1.62 0.76 8.33
C ASP A 131 -3.09 0.73 8.74
N LEU A 132 -3.37 0.27 9.97
CA LEU A 132 -4.73 0.12 10.45
C LEU A 132 -5.44 1.46 10.67
N ASN A 133 -4.72 2.57 10.79
CA ASN A 133 -5.28 3.90 11.00
C ASN A 133 -5.42 4.74 9.72
N LEU A 134 -4.94 4.30 8.56
CA LEU A 134 -4.91 5.11 7.33
C LEU A 134 -6.26 5.72 6.93
N HIS A 135 -7.37 5.05 7.24
CA HIS A 135 -8.71 5.57 6.96
C HIS A 135 -9.05 6.86 7.72
N ARG A 136 -8.27 7.23 8.74
CA ARG A 136 -8.42 8.43 9.56
C ARG A 136 -7.73 9.64 8.94
N ILE A 137 -6.91 9.46 7.91
CA ILE A 137 -6.38 10.58 7.11
C ILE A 137 -7.57 11.27 6.44
N GLU A 138 -7.85 12.51 6.82
CA GLU A 138 -9.08 13.22 6.46
C GLU A 138 -9.19 13.41 4.95
N GLU A 139 -8.11 13.86 4.30
CA GLU A 139 -8.06 14.16 2.87
C GLU A 139 -7.88 12.94 1.97
N LEU A 140 -7.65 11.76 2.53
CA LEU A 140 -7.50 10.52 1.77
C LEU A 140 -8.81 10.18 1.06
N SER A 141 -8.75 9.98 -0.26
CA SER A 141 -9.90 9.61 -1.07
C SER A 141 -10.45 8.22 -0.70
N GLU A 142 -11.68 7.93 -1.12
CA GLU A 142 -12.28 6.60 -0.95
C GLU A 142 -11.48 5.51 -1.69
N TYR A 143 -10.88 5.86 -2.82
CA TYR A 143 -10.04 5.00 -3.65
C TYR A 143 -8.58 5.37 -3.44
N PHE A 144 -7.77 4.45 -2.96
CA PHE A 144 -6.34 4.71 -2.82
C PHE A 144 -5.51 3.47 -3.12
N VAL A 145 -4.27 3.68 -3.55
CA VAL A 145 -3.26 2.65 -3.73
C VAL A 145 -2.24 2.78 -2.61
N TYR A 146 -2.06 1.70 -1.90
CA TYR A 146 -1.11 1.60 -0.79
C TYR A 146 0.25 1.12 -1.27
N PHE A 147 1.29 1.82 -0.80
CA PHE A 147 2.69 1.49 -1.03
C PHE A 147 3.44 1.41 0.30
N ASN A 148 4.31 0.42 0.43
CA ASN A 148 5.46 0.50 1.32
C ASN A 148 6.63 1.13 0.57
N ASP A 149 7.68 1.54 1.31
CA ASP A 149 8.92 2.13 0.80
C ASP A 149 9.77 1.18 -0.06
N ASP A 150 9.45 -0.10 -0.05
CA ASP A 150 10.06 -1.15 -0.89
C ASP A 150 9.31 -1.43 -2.21
N MET A 151 8.21 -0.71 -2.49
CA MET A 151 7.34 -0.91 -3.65
C MET A 151 7.49 0.22 -4.67
N PHE A 152 7.77 -0.10 -5.94
CA PHE A 152 8.08 0.88 -6.98
C PHE A 152 7.25 0.66 -8.25
N LEU A 153 7.00 1.76 -8.97
CA LEU A 153 6.54 1.72 -10.35
C LEU A 153 7.77 1.68 -11.26
N THR A 154 7.79 0.71 -12.17
CA THR A 154 8.89 0.54 -13.14
C THR A 154 8.42 0.64 -14.59
N ASP A 155 7.11 0.70 -14.83
CA ASP A 155 6.51 0.95 -16.14
C ASP A 155 5.14 1.63 -15.97
N ALA A 156 4.59 2.15 -17.07
CA ALA A 156 3.33 2.89 -17.07
C ALA A 156 2.16 2.06 -16.53
N VAL A 157 1.51 2.60 -15.51
CA VAL A 157 0.30 2.06 -14.90
C VAL A 157 -0.93 2.91 -15.28
N LYS A 158 -2.08 2.27 -15.30
CA LYS A 158 -3.37 2.91 -15.54
C LYS A 158 -4.26 2.75 -14.30
N PRO A 159 -5.26 3.62 -14.09
CA PRO A 159 -6.26 3.43 -13.05
C PRO A 159 -6.87 2.01 -13.04
N GLU A 160 -7.09 1.43 -14.23
CA GLU A 160 -7.66 0.09 -14.40
C GLU A 160 -6.73 -1.06 -14.00
N ASP A 161 -5.47 -0.79 -13.72
CA ASP A 161 -4.55 -1.77 -13.12
C ASP A 161 -4.81 -1.94 -11.62
N PHE A 162 -5.42 -0.93 -10.98
CA PHE A 162 -5.74 -0.92 -9.55
C PHE A 162 -7.25 -1.01 -9.25
N PHE A 163 -8.10 -0.43 -10.12
CA PHE A 163 -9.55 -0.42 -9.93
C PHE A 163 -10.29 -0.66 -11.24
N ARG A 164 -11.36 -1.48 -11.19
CA ARG A 164 -12.27 -1.69 -12.32
C ARG A 164 -13.70 -1.71 -11.81
N ASP A 165 -14.56 -0.99 -12.48
CA ASP A 165 -15.97 -0.90 -12.09
C ASP A 165 -16.18 -0.47 -10.63
N GLY A 166 -15.29 0.43 -10.13
CA GLY A 166 -15.34 0.91 -8.75
C GLY A 166 -14.87 -0.11 -7.70
N LEU A 167 -14.23 -1.20 -8.11
CA LEU A 167 -13.73 -2.25 -7.22
C LEU A 167 -12.21 -2.39 -7.34
N PRO A 168 -11.48 -2.65 -6.25
CA PRO A 168 -10.05 -2.92 -6.30
C PRO A 168 -9.75 -4.17 -7.11
N CYS A 169 -8.73 -4.10 -7.95
CA CYS A 169 -8.22 -5.24 -8.70
C CYS A 169 -7.46 -6.18 -7.78
N ASP A 170 -7.80 -7.47 -7.82
CA ASP A 170 -7.13 -8.46 -6.99
C ASP A 170 -7.20 -9.88 -7.58
N ILE A 171 -6.39 -10.76 -7.01
CA ILE A 171 -6.30 -12.17 -7.37
C ILE A 171 -6.85 -13.07 -6.25
N TRP A 172 -7.77 -13.96 -6.62
CA TRP A 172 -8.13 -15.05 -5.71
C TRP A 172 -7.16 -16.21 -5.89
N ASN A 173 -6.49 -16.59 -4.83
CA ASN A 173 -5.58 -17.74 -4.82
C ASN A 173 -5.56 -18.34 -3.42
N GLU A 174 -6.48 -19.27 -3.15
CA GLU A 174 -6.57 -19.95 -1.86
C GLU A 174 -5.46 -21.01 -1.76
N ARG A 175 -4.53 -20.83 -0.83
CA ARG A 175 -3.43 -21.75 -0.60
C ARG A 175 -3.10 -21.81 0.90
N PRO A 176 -2.53 -22.92 1.39
CA PRO A 176 -2.15 -23.06 2.80
C PRO A 176 -1.17 -21.97 3.24
N ILE A 177 -1.34 -21.50 4.48
CA ILE A 177 -0.32 -20.72 5.16
C ILE A 177 0.83 -21.66 5.47
N CYS A 178 2.02 -21.33 4.99
CA CYS A 178 3.25 -22.10 5.24
C CYS A 178 4.08 -21.37 6.28
N PHE A 179 4.41 -22.04 7.35
CA PHE A 179 5.22 -21.51 8.43
C PHE A 179 6.71 -21.73 8.15
N ALA A 180 7.53 -20.74 8.50
CA ALA A 180 8.97 -20.84 8.48
C ALA A 180 9.55 -20.25 9.78
N SER A 181 10.53 -20.94 10.37
CA SER A 181 11.08 -20.57 11.69
C SER A 181 11.76 -19.19 11.74
N ASP A 182 12.14 -18.67 10.60
CA ASP A 182 12.81 -17.37 10.43
C ASP A 182 11.86 -16.18 10.20
N ARG A 183 10.55 -16.41 10.03
CA ARG A 183 9.56 -15.37 9.72
C ARG A 183 8.95 -14.68 10.93
N GLY A 184 9.15 -15.22 12.12
CA GLY A 184 8.69 -14.61 13.38
C GLY A 184 7.22 -14.20 13.36
N ALA A 185 6.94 -12.94 13.70
CA ALA A 185 5.59 -12.39 13.80
C ALA A 185 4.82 -12.33 12.46
N PHE A 186 5.46 -12.53 11.30
CA PHE A 186 4.79 -12.46 10.00
C PHE A 186 3.79 -13.61 9.80
N ASP A 187 4.20 -14.83 10.09
CA ASP A 187 3.33 -16.01 9.92
C ASP A 187 2.14 -15.97 10.89
N HIS A 188 2.37 -15.53 12.14
CA HIS A 188 1.31 -15.29 13.10
C HIS A 188 0.29 -14.28 12.62
N THR A 189 0.73 -13.17 12.03
CA THR A 189 -0.16 -12.16 11.46
C THR A 189 -1.06 -12.71 10.36
N GLN A 190 -0.56 -13.60 9.50
CA GLN A 190 -1.40 -14.24 8.50
C GLN A 190 -2.51 -15.09 9.16
N VAL A 191 -2.17 -15.86 10.18
CA VAL A 191 -3.14 -16.67 10.93
C VAL A 191 -4.16 -15.77 11.62
N ASN A 192 -3.71 -14.71 12.30
CA ASN A 192 -4.60 -13.78 13.00
C ASN A 192 -5.59 -13.09 12.04
N ASN A 193 -5.10 -12.65 10.87
CA ASN A 193 -5.97 -12.09 9.82
C ASN A 193 -7.06 -13.10 9.41
N PHE A 194 -6.70 -14.37 9.19
CA PHE A 194 -7.68 -15.40 8.81
C PHE A 194 -8.60 -15.79 9.97
N HIS A 195 -8.11 -15.79 11.19
CA HIS A 195 -8.94 -16.00 12.38
C HIS A 195 -10.03 -14.92 12.51
N LEU A 196 -9.69 -13.67 12.23
CA LEU A 196 -10.66 -12.57 12.17
C LEU A 196 -11.67 -12.81 11.03
N ILE A 197 -11.20 -13.09 9.83
CA ILE A 197 -12.05 -13.30 8.65
C ILE A 197 -13.02 -14.48 8.86
N ASP A 198 -12.56 -15.59 9.42
CA ASP A 198 -13.37 -16.80 9.61
C ASP A 198 -14.52 -16.61 10.60
N ARG A 199 -14.45 -15.63 11.52
CA ARG A 199 -15.56 -15.25 12.40
C ARG A 199 -16.75 -14.66 11.66
N HIS A 200 -16.50 -14.00 10.51
CA HIS A 200 -17.53 -13.26 9.76
C HIS A 200 -17.97 -13.94 8.47
N PHE A 201 -17.15 -14.85 7.92
CA PHE A 201 -17.37 -15.38 6.58
C PHE A 201 -17.24 -16.88 6.52
N ALA A 202 -18.35 -17.57 6.24
CA ALA A 202 -18.35 -19.02 6.02
C ALA A 202 -17.78 -19.34 4.61
N ARG A 203 -16.67 -20.09 4.53
CA ARG A 203 -15.96 -20.41 3.29
C ARG A 203 -16.89 -20.90 2.18
N LYS A 204 -17.75 -21.88 2.45
CA LYS A 204 -18.68 -22.46 1.46
C LYS A 204 -19.63 -21.40 0.87
N GLN A 205 -20.11 -20.47 1.69
CA GLN A 205 -20.99 -19.40 1.27
C GLN A 205 -20.26 -18.41 0.36
N VAL A 206 -19.07 -17.97 0.76
CA VAL A 206 -18.22 -17.07 -0.01
C VAL A 206 -17.88 -17.66 -1.39
N LEU A 207 -17.43 -18.91 -1.43
CA LEU A 207 -17.11 -19.61 -2.69
C LEU A 207 -18.32 -19.74 -3.62
N LYS A 208 -19.51 -20.00 -3.07
CA LYS A 208 -20.75 -20.06 -3.83
C LYS A 208 -21.14 -18.70 -4.40
N GLN A 209 -21.12 -17.66 -3.57
CA GLN A 209 -21.54 -16.30 -3.96
C GLN A 209 -20.59 -15.69 -4.99
N ASN A 210 -19.27 -15.92 -4.83
CA ASN A 210 -18.22 -15.27 -5.63
C ASN A 210 -17.66 -16.16 -6.74
N ARG A 211 -18.29 -17.31 -7.04
CA ARG A 211 -17.78 -18.32 -7.96
C ARG A 211 -17.28 -17.76 -9.31
N ARG A 212 -18.01 -16.81 -9.92
CA ARG A 212 -17.63 -16.22 -11.21
C ARG A 212 -16.36 -15.38 -11.14
N LYS A 213 -16.05 -14.80 -9.96
CA LYS A 213 -14.84 -14.02 -9.73
C LYS A 213 -13.67 -14.89 -9.32
N ILE A 214 -13.93 -16.01 -8.66
CA ILE A 214 -12.93 -16.98 -8.16
C ILE A 214 -12.47 -17.89 -9.29
N VAL A 215 -13.42 -18.47 -10.03
CA VAL A 215 -13.16 -19.37 -11.15
C VAL A 215 -13.32 -18.59 -12.46
N THR A 216 -12.24 -17.97 -12.91
CA THR A 216 -12.26 -17.11 -14.10
C THR A 216 -11.02 -17.33 -14.98
N LEU A 217 -11.20 -17.24 -16.30
CA LEU A 217 -10.11 -17.30 -17.27
C LEU A 217 -9.12 -16.13 -17.16
N LYS A 218 -9.50 -15.03 -16.49
CA LYS A 218 -8.61 -13.89 -16.23
C LYS A 218 -7.35 -14.28 -15.44
N TYR A 219 -7.42 -15.35 -14.68
CA TYR A 219 -6.30 -15.89 -13.90
C TYR A 219 -5.43 -16.90 -14.67
N GLY A 220 -5.82 -17.30 -15.89
CA GLY A 220 -5.15 -18.37 -16.62
C GLY A 220 -5.23 -19.72 -15.90
N ALA A 221 -4.12 -20.44 -15.78
CA ALA A 221 -4.07 -21.76 -15.11
C ALA A 221 -4.52 -21.71 -13.65
N LEU A 222 -4.35 -20.58 -12.96
CA LEU A 222 -4.83 -20.41 -11.58
C LEU A 222 -6.36 -20.50 -11.48
N GLY A 223 -7.10 -20.15 -12.53
CA GLY A 223 -8.56 -20.32 -12.56
C GLY A 223 -8.97 -21.80 -12.46
N ALA A 224 -8.23 -22.70 -13.10
CA ALA A 224 -8.43 -24.15 -12.97
C ALA A 224 -8.06 -24.65 -11.57
N TYR A 225 -6.94 -24.18 -11.00
CA TYR A 225 -6.58 -24.45 -9.63
C TYR A 225 -7.68 -24.02 -8.65
N ASN A 226 -8.19 -22.81 -8.79
CA ASN A 226 -9.26 -22.29 -7.94
C ASN A 226 -10.55 -23.13 -8.03
N LEU A 227 -10.86 -23.69 -9.22
CA LEU A 227 -11.99 -24.61 -9.37
C LEU A 227 -11.80 -25.87 -8.49
N ILE A 228 -10.61 -26.48 -8.55
CA ILE A 228 -10.26 -27.65 -7.76
C ILE A 228 -10.27 -27.30 -6.25
N ALA A 229 -9.58 -26.22 -5.87
CA ALA A 229 -9.50 -25.76 -4.48
C ALA A 229 -10.88 -25.47 -3.87
N SER A 230 -11.79 -24.88 -4.67
CA SER A 230 -13.18 -24.62 -4.25
C SER A 230 -14.00 -25.89 -3.99
N GLY A 231 -13.64 -27.02 -4.62
CA GLY A 231 -14.27 -28.31 -4.43
C GLY A 231 -13.78 -29.09 -3.20
N LEU A 232 -12.71 -28.64 -2.54
CA LEU A 232 -12.16 -29.32 -1.36
C LEU A 232 -13.14 -29.23 -0.17
N PRO A 233 -13.23 -30.30 0.65
CA PRO A 233 -14.25 -30.42 1.71
C PRO A 233 -13.90 -29.63 2.99
N PHE A 234 -13.10 -28.56 2.88
CA PHE A 234 -12.75 -27.73 4.02
C PHE A 234 -13.90 -26.80 4.42
N GLN A 235 -14.13 -26.69 5.72
CA GLN A 235 -15.16 -25.79 6.27
C GLN A 235 -14.65 -24.37 6.43
N HIS A 236 -13.36 -24.19 6.75
CA HIS A 236 -12.68 -22.94 7.01
C HIS A 236 -11.69 -22.60 5.91
N PHE A 237 -11.33 -21.32 5.81
CA PHE A 237 -10.23 -20.89 4.95
C PHE A 237 -8.90 -21.38 5.50
N PHE A 238 -8.00 -21.80 4.64
CA PHE A 238 -6.66 -22.22 5.03
C PHE A 238 -5.56 -21.25 4.61
N GLY A 239 -5.92 -20.15 3.96
CA GLY A 239 -5.07 -19.05 3.59
C GLY A 239 -5.37 -18.51 2.20
N LEU A 240 -4.94 -17.30 1.94
CA LEU A 240 -4.93 -16.66 0.61
C LEU A 240 -3.54 -16.12 0.32
N TYR A 241 -3.14 -16.24 -0.94
CA TYR A 241 -1.90 -15.64 -1.40
C TYR A 241 -1.91 -14.13 -1.21
N GLY A 242 -0.98 -13.64 -0.42
CA GLY A 242 -0.67 -12.22 -0.30
C GLY A 242 0.45 -11.87 -1.28
N HIS A 243 0.13 -11.12 -2.34
CA HIS A 243 1.18 -10.49 -3.13
C HIS A 243 1.67 -9.24 -2.38
N HIS A 244 2.98 -9.08 -2.31
CA HIS A 244 3.58 -7.88 -1.73
C HIS A 244 3.91 -6.91 -2.86
N LEU A 245 2.88 -6.19 -3.31
CA LEU A 245 2.89 -5.25 -4.43
C LEU A 245 1.98 -4.07 -4.07
N PRO A 246 2.08 -2.94 -4.75
CA PRO A 246 1.11 -1.86 -4.61
C PRO A 246 -0.31 -2.36 -4.81
N MET A 247 -1.20 -2.03 -3.88
CA MET A 247 -2.57 -2.55 -3.87
C MET A 247 -3.61 -1.44 -3.80
N GLY A 248 -4.64 -1.55 -4.66
CA GLY A 248 -5.82 -0.72 -4.57
C GLY A 248 -6.71 -1.12 -3.39
N TYR A 249 -7.19 -0.13 -2.66
CA TYR A 249 -8.09 -0.30 -1.51
C TYR A 249 -9.25 0.69 -1.55
N LEU A 250 -10.35 0.34 -0.86
CA LEU A 250 -11.45 1.24 -0.55
C LEU A 250 -11.43 1.58 0.94
N LYS A 251 -11.43 2.86 1.27
CA LYS A 251 -11.44 3.39 2.64
C LYS A 251 -12.60 2.83 3.49
N LYS A 252 -13.74 2.51 2.83
CA LYS A 252 -14.90 1.89 3.49
C LYS A 252 -14.57 0.55 4.17
N HIS A 253 -13.65 -0.27 3.59
CA HIS A 253 -13.32 -1.56 4.18
C HIS A 253 -12.60 -1.41 5.52
N TRP A 254 -11.83 -0.33 5.73
CA TRP A 254 -11.29 0.00 7.05
C TRP A 254 -12.41 0.26 8.05
N ARG A 255 -13.36 1.14 7.69
CA ARG A 255 -14.50 1.46 8.58
C ARG A 255 -15.28 0.21 8.96
N GLU A 256 -15.60 -0.64 7.99
CA GLU A 256 -16.34 -1.89 8.21
C GLU A 256 -15.61 -2.86 9.17
N VAL A 257 -14.31 -3.06 8.98
CA VAL A 257 -13.53 -3.96 9.85
C VAL A 257 -13.34 -3.36 11.23
N TRP A 258 -13.09 -2.06 11.34
CA TRP A 258 -13.01 -1.38 12.63
C TRP A 258 -14.32 -1.45 13.41
N GLU A 259 -15.45 -1.37 12.73
CA GLU A 259 -16.78 -1.52 13.34
C GLU A 259 -17.04 -2.98 13.77
N ALA A 260 -16.62 -3.95 12.97
CA ALA A 260 -16.85 -5.37 13.24
C ALA A 260 -15.92 -5.94 14.32
N GLU A 261 -14.66 -5.46 14.40
CA GLU A 261 -13.60 -6.03 15.25
C GLU A 261 -12.80 -4.95 16.01
N PRO A 262 -13.47 -4.06 16.76
CA PRO A 262 -12.80 -2.93 17.41
C PRO A 262 -11.75 -3.38 18.44
N GLU A 263 -11.94 -4.51 19.12
CA GLU A 263 -10.99 -5.02 20.12
C GLU A 263 -9.67 -5.44 19.49
N VAL A 264 -9.71 -6.22 18.41
CA VAL A 264 -8.52 -6.69 17.71
C VAL A 264 -7.77 -5.53 17.05
N MET A 265 -8.52 -4.58 16.46
CA MET A 265 -7.93 -3.37 15.88
C MET A 265 -7.24 -2.54 16.96
N ASN A 266 -7.92 -2.26 18.08
CA ASN A 266 -7.35 -1.50 19.19
C ASN A 266 -6.14 -2.19 19.82
N GLU A 267 -6.17 -3.50 20.02
CA GLU A 267 -5.00 -4.24 20.50
C GLU A 267 -3.78 -4.00 19.61
N THR A 268 -3.93 -4.22 18.29
CA THR A 268 -2.82 -4.07 17.34
C THR A 268 -2.26 -2.64 17.30
N VAL A 269 -3.11 -1.61 17.29
CA VAL A 269 -2.63 -0.22 17.15
C VAL A 269 -1.95 0.32 18.42
N HIS A 270 -2.16 -0.29 19.57
CA HIS A 270 -1.47 0.06 20.81
C HIS A 270 -0.06 -0.59 20.93
N HIS A 271 0.26 -1.59 20.12
CA HIS A 271 1.58 -2.18 20.11
C HIS A 271 2.61 -1.22 19.50
N LYS A 272 3.63 -0.87 20.29
CA LYS A 272 4.72 0.01 19.84
C LYS A 272 5.63 -0.66 18.80
N PHE A 273 5.76 -1.98 18.88
CA PHE A 273 6.50 -2.85 17.96
C PHE A 273 5.61 -3.99 17.48
N ARG A 274 6.01 -4.68 16.41
CA ARG A 274 5.24 -5.81 15.87
C ARG A 274 5.12 -6.94 16.90
N SER A 275 3.89 -7.34 17.20
CA SER A 275 3.54 -8.43 18.12
C SER A 275 3.08 -9.68 17.36
N MET A 276 3.13 -10.83 18.03
CA MET A 276 2.59 -12.10 17.53
C MET A 276 1.06 -12.08 17.41
N THR A 277 0.38 -11.21 18.15
CA THR A 277 -1.09 -11.07 18.14
C THR A 277 -1.62 -10.09 17.10
N ASP A 278 -0.73 -9.34 16.42
CA ASP A 278 -1.13 -8.33 15.46
C ASP A 278 -1.88 -8.90 14.25
N VAL A 279 -2.78 -8.09 13.74
CA VAL A 279 -3.28 -8.13 12.37
C VAL A 279 -2.58 -7.04 11.53
N ASN A 280 -2.81 -6.99 10.21
CA ASN A 280 -2.27 -5.94 9.34
C ASN A 280 -3.25 -5.58 8.21
N GLN A 281 -2.85 -4.67 7.32
CA GLN A 281 -3.67 -4.19 6.21
C GLN A 281 -4.25 -5.28 5.29
N PHE A 282 -3.68 -6.49 5.27
CA PHE A 282 -4.25 -7.59 4.50
C PHE A 282 -5.64 -8.01 4.99
N VAL A 283 -6.01 -7.72 6.24
CA VAL A 283 -7.36 -8.02 6.73
C VAL A 283 -8.42 -7.27 5.91
N PHE A 284 -8.18 -6.02 5.53
CA PHE A 284 -9.09 -5.23 4.70
C PHE A 284 -9.20 -5.76 3.27
N ARG A 285 -8.07 -6.23 2.72
CA ARG A 285 -8.05 -6.95 1.44
C ARG A 285 -8.87 -8.23 1.50
N TYR A 286 -8.66 -9.04 2.52
CA TYR A 286 -9.41 -10.28 2.70
C TYR A 286 -10.90 -10.00 2.90
N TRP A 287 -11.24 -8.98 3.67
CA TRP A 287 -12.62 -8.54 3.84
C TRP A 287 -13.30 -8.22 2.51
N ALA A 288 -12.66 -7.43 1.66
CA ALA A 288 -13.13 -7.13 0.31
C ALA A 288 -13.30 -8.39 -0.55
N LEU A 289 -12.31 -9.30 -0.52
CA LEU A 289 -12.37 -10.58 -1.25
C LEU A 289 -13.55 -11.45 -0.81
N MET A 290 -13.78 -11.57 0.51
CA MET A 290 -14.89 -12.37 1.05
C MET A 290 -16.25 -11.79 0.67
N LYS A 291 -16.41 -10.49 0.68
CA LYS A 291 -17.62 -9.79 0.21
C LYS A 291 -17.81 -9.86 -1.30
N GLY A 292 -16.80 -10.29 -2.06
CA GLY A 292 -16.82 -10.24 -3.52
C GLY A 292 -16.66 -8.82 -4.06
N GLU A 293 -16.19 -7.89 -3.27
CA GLU A 293 -15.96 -6.50 -3.64
C GLU A 293 -14.55 -6.31 -4.23
N PHE A 294 -14.24 -7.10 -5.26
CA PHE A 294 -12.99 -7.01 -6.01
C PHE A 294 -13.24 -7.27 -7.51
N ALA A 295 -12.35 -6.76 -8.34
CA ALA A 295 -12.29 -7.05 -9.78
C ALA A 295 -11.19 -8.07 -10.06
N PRO A 296 -11.50 -9.25 -10.65
CA PRO A 296 -10.51 -10.28 -10.92
C PRO A 296 -9.40 -9.81 -11.87
N LEU A 297 -8.14 -9.81 -11.40
CA LEU A 297 -6.95 -9.51 -12.17
C LEU A 297 -5.80 -10.42 -11.73
N ASN A 298 -5.01 -10.91 -12.68
CA ASN A 298 -3.82 -11.68 -12.36
C ASN A 298 -2.67 -10.73 -12.00
N MET A 299 -2.49 -10.48 -10.70
CA MET A 299 -1.48 -9.55 -10.17
C MET A 299 -0.05 -9.94 -10.53
N ASN A 300 0.22 -11.23 -10.79
CA ASN A 300 1.55 -11.69 -11.24
C ASN A 300 1.93 -11.19 -12.64
N ARG A 301 0.98 -10.67 -13.42
CA ARG A 301 1.25 -10.00 -14.71
C ARG A 301 1.49 -8.51 -14.56
N ILE A 302 1.06 -7.93 -13.45
CA ILE A 302 1.24 -6.51 -13.15
C ILE A 302 2.58 -6.28 -12.46
N GLY A 303 2.94 -7.16 -11.53
CA GLY A 303 4.13 -6.95 -10.74
C GLY A 303 4.78 -8.22 -10.22
N LYS A 304 5.97 -8.03 -9.63
CA LYS A 304 6.75 -9.10 -9.02
C LYS A 304 7.44 -8.62 -7.75
N ASN A 305 7.40 -9.46 -6.72
CA ASN A 305 8.21 -9.29 -5.52
C ASN A 305 9.56 -10.00 -5.70
N PHE A 306 10.64 -9.30 -5.40
CA PHE A 306 12.01 -9.81 -5.41
C PHE A 306 12.57 -9.77 -3.99
N SER A 307 13.04 -10.90 -3.49
CA SER A 307 13.83 -10.95 -2.26
C SER A 307 15.29 -10.72 -2.60
N VAL A 308 15.91 -9.74 -1.94
CA VAL A 308 17.34 -9.46 -2.14
C VAL A 308 18.17 -10.54 -1.45
N GLY A 309 19.19 -11.04 -2.16
CA GLY A 309 20.07 -12.11 -1.71
C GLY A 309 21.45 -12.04 -2.36
N GLU A 310 22.07 -13.19 -2.61
CA GLU A 310 23.39 -13.27 -3.27
C GLU A 310 23.33 -12.94 -4.77
N ASP A 311 22.31 -13.44 -5.46
CA ASP A 311 22.09 -13.18 -6.89
C ASP A 311 20.84 -12.33 -7.07
N ASN A 312 21.05 -11.10 -7.53
CA ASN A 312 20.00 -10.13 -7.77
C ASN A 312 19.86 -9.74 -9.26
N GLN A 313 20.48 -10.47 -10.17
CA GLN A 313 20.48 -10.15 -11.61
C GLN A 313 19.06 -10.09 -12.18
N ALA A 314 18.18 -10.97 -11.73
CA ALA A 314 16.78 -10.98 -12.16
C ALA A 314 16.02 -9.71 -11.74
N LEU A 315 16.36 -9.11 -10.58
CA LEU A 315 15.83 -7.84 -10.11
C LEU A 315 16.33 -6.69 -10.97
N TYR A 316 17.64 -6.59 -11.17
CA TYR A 316 18.24 -5.50 -11.96
C TYR A 316 17.72 -5.51 -13.40
N GLN A 317 17.69 -6.66 -14.05
CA GLN A 317 17.12 -6.81 -15.39
C GLN A 317 15.62 -6.49 -15.44
N ALA A 318 14.87 -6.81 -14.38
CA ALA A 318 13.45 -6.49 -14.33
C ALA A 318 13.20 -4.97 -14.26
N ILE A 319 14.07 -4.22 -13.59
CA ILE A 319 14.02 -2.75 -13.56
C ILE A 319 14.47 -2.19 -14.91
N GLU A 320 15.68 -2.52 -15.36
CA GLU A 320 16.30 -1.98 -16.58
C GLU A 320 15.46 -2.23 -17.85
N GLN A 321 14.82 -3.40 -17.93
CA GLN A 321 13.97 -3.79 -19.08
C GLN A 321 12.48 -3.43 -18.87
N GLN A 322 12.12 -2.80 -17.76
CA GLN A 322 10.72 -2.47 -17.43
C GLN A 322 9.77 -3.68 -17.58
N LYS A 323 10.23 -4.84 -17.11
CA LYS A 323 9.56 -6.13 -17.35
C LYS A 323 8.20 -6.25 -16.65
N TYR A 324 8.01 -5.51 -15.58
CA TYR A 324 6.79 -5.44 -14.80
C TYR A 324 6.40 -3.98 -14.62
N LYS A 325 5.13 -3.71 -14.40
CA LYS A 325 4.64 -2.37 -14.08
C LYS A 325 5.00 -1.94 -12.67
N THR A 326 4.98 -2.91 -11.75
CA THR A 326 5.30 -2.69 -10.34
C THR A 326 6.27 -3.75 -9.84
N ILE A 327 7.15 -3.37 -8.95
CA ILE A 327 8.03 -4.31 -8.24
C ILE A 327 8.02 -4.02 -6.74
N CYS A 328 8.35 -5.04 -5.96
CA CYS A 328 8.75 -4.89 -4.58
C CYS A 328 10.18 -5.41 -4.42
N ILE A 329 11.01 -4.68 -3.67
CA ILE A 329 12.41 -5.02 -3.35
C ILE A 329 12.48 -5.38 -1.88
N ASN A 330 12.12 -6.61 -1.54
CA ASN A 330 12.04 -7.06 -0.17
C ASN A 330 13.43 -7.29 0.42
N ASP A 331 13.77 -6.52 1.46
CA ASP A 331 15.05 -6.61 2.17
C ASP A 331 15.09 -7.84 3.08
N THR A 332 15.59 -8.95 2.53
CA THR A 332 15.82 -10.21 3.26
C THR A 332 17.31 -10.54 3.39
N CYS A 333 18.19 -9.59 3.05
CA CYS A 333 19.61 -9.82 2.89
C CYS A 333 20.44 -9.50 4.14
N THR A 334 21.64 -10.07 4.18
CA THR A 334 22.67 -9.72 5.16
C THR A 334 23.21 -8.31 4.88
N GLN A 335 23.97 -7.73 5.81
CA GLN A 335 24.59 -6.42 5.63
C GLN A 335 25.55 -6.41 4.41
N GLU A 336 26.34 -7.46 4.23
CA GLU A 336 27.26 -7.58 3.10
C GLU A 336 26.52 -7.64 1.74
N GLN A 337 25.44 -8.39 1.68
CA GLN A 337 24.59 -8.49 0.49
C GLN A 337 23.91 -7.15 0.17
N TYR A 338 23.44 -6.44 1.18
CA TYR A 338 22.87 -5.10 1.05
C TYR A 338 23.88 -4.11 0.44
N GLU A 339 25.10 -4.05 1.00
CA GLU A 339 26.17 -3.15 0.51
C GLU A 339 26.51 -3.39 -0.96
N LYS A 340 26.45 -4.65 -1.41
CA LYS A 340 26.64 -5.02 -2.81
C LYS A 340 25.42 -4.70 -3.68
N ALA A 341 24.21 -4.94 -3.18
CA ALA A 341 22.99 -4.80 -3.96
C ALA A 341 22.55 -3.34 -4.11
N LYS A 342 22.70 -2.50 -3.10
CA LYS A 342 22.23 -1.12 -3.08
C LYS A 342 22.72 -0.29 -4.29
N PRO A 343 24.03 -0.21 -4.60
CA PRO A 343 24.50 0.58 -5.75
C PRO A 343 23.96 0.07 -7.09
N GLU A 344 23.77 -1.24 -7.23
CA GLU A 344 23.25 -1.83 -8.46
C GLU A 344 21.74 -1.56 -8.63
N VAL A 345 20.96 -1.59 -7.54
CA VAL A 345 19.54 -1.18 -7.56
C VAL A 345 19.42 0.28 -7.94
N ILE A 346 20.23 1.16 -7.36
CA ILE A 346 20.25 2.60 -7.69
C ILE A 346 20.60 2.78 -9.17
N ARG A 347 21.65 2.11 -9.68
CA ARG A 347 22.05 2.16 -11.08
C ARG A 347 20.94 1.71 -12.03
N ALA A 348 20.24 0.62 -11.69
CA ALA A 348 19.14 0.12 -12.51
C ALA A 348 17.96 1.13 -12.56
N PHE A 349 17.63 1.78 -11.44
CA PHE A 349 16.64 2.85 -11.46
C PHE A 349 17.09 4.07 -12.23
N GLU A 350 18.37 4.48 -12.12
CA GLU A 350 18.94 5.61 -12.85
C GLU A 350 18.78 5.44 -14.36
N GLN A 351 18.89 4.22 -14.90
CA GLN A 351 18.71 3.96 -16.32
C GLN A 351 17.29 4.27 -16.81
N ILE A 352 16.27 3.99 -16.01
CA ILE A 352 14.87 4.19 -16.42
C ILE A 352 14.28 5.51 -15.93
N LEU A 353 14.88 6.12 -14.90
CA LEU A 353 14.43 7.34 -14.22
C LEU A 353 15.60 8.32 -13.98
N PRO A 354 16.34 8.75 -15.02
CA PRO A 354 17.51 9.62 -14.86
C PRO A 354 17.13 11.06 -14.46
N GLU A 355 15.97 11.52 -14.95
CA GLU A 355 15.54 12.90 -14.77
C GLU A 355 14.94 13.15 -13.39
N LYS A 356 15.29 14.27 -12.77
CA LYS A 356 14.63 14.72 -11.53
C LYS A 356 13.14 14.95 -11.78
N SER A 357 12.34 14.57 -10.79
CA SER A 357 10.91 14.87 -10.77
C SER A 357 10.63 16.29 -10.21
N GLN A 358 9.43 16.80 -10.43
CA GLN A 358 8.98 18.04 -9.78
C GLN A 358 8.82 17.92 -8.27
N PHE A 359 8.87 16.69 -7.75
CA PHE A 359 8.92 16.41 -6.31
C PHE A 359 10.33 16.59 -5.72
N GLU A 360 11.35 16.86 -6.51
CA GLU A 360 12.72 17.13 -6.06
C GLU A 360 13.04 18.62 -6.16
N LYS A 361 13.73 19.17 -5.13
CA LYS A 361 14.25 20.56 -5.10
C LYS A 361 15.36 20.76 -6.11
#